data_a2f432f2b5d4b0902d8b140349300243
#
_entry.id   a2f432f2b5d4b0902d8b140349300243
#
_cell.length_a   1.000
_cell.length_b   1.000
_cell.length_c   1.000
_cell.angle_alpha   90.00
_cell.angle_beta   90.00
_cell.angle_gamma   90.00
#
_symmetry.space_group_name_H-M   'P 1'
#
loop_
_entity.id
_entity.type
_entity.pdbx_description
1 polymer ?
#
loop_
_entity_poly.entity_id
_entity_poly.type
_entity_poly.pdbx_seq_one_letter_code
_entity_poly.pdbx_strand_id
1 'polypeptide(L)'
;PEEMRAAGFLDELGEARDRRVEELARRVLKGVWSEMHENAAGSAQAGHGLALLVQSLAQLRGATQGRGFSLHLAGHSAGAILLGHLVALLAAPPGGAAPVAVASCTLYAAACSVRFALDKYLGAASAILPSSQIALHCLKDREEKDDFLAGVRGLHLYGKSLLYLVSRALDDERKM
;
A
#
# COMPACT_ATOMS: atom_id res chain seq x y z
N PRO A 1 -32.37 8.19 27.44
CA PRO A 1 -31.14 7.95 28.21
C PRO A 1 -30.71 6.49 28.25
N GLU A 2 -31.66 5.50 28.34
CA GLU A 2 -31.31 4.06 28.38
C GLU A 2 -30.86 3.53 27.01
N GLU A 3 -31.52 3.90 25.93
CA GLU A 3 -31.13 3.51 24.58
C GLU A 3 -29.72 4.03 24.19
N MET A 4 -29.39 5.25 24.61
CA MET A 4 -28.03 5.79 24.41
C MET A 4 -26.97 5.05 25.22
N ARG A 5 -27.29 4.57 26.42
CA ARG A 5 -26.38 3.76 27.25
C ARG A 5 -26.22 2.34 26.67
N ALA A 6 -27.30 1.75 26.16
CA ALA A 6 -27.26 0.45 25.49
C ALA A 6 -26.45 0.50 24.17
N ALA A 7 -26.61 1.56 23.37
CA ALA A 7 -25.81 1.76 22.16
C ALA A 7 -24.32 1.92 22.51
N GLY A 8 -23.97 2.76 23.48
CA GLY A 8 -22.57 2.91 23.92
C GLY A 8 -21.95 1.62 24.44
N PHE A 9 -22.71 0.81 25.17
CA PHE A 9 -22.22 -0.50 25.65
C PHE A 9 -21.98 -1.50 24.52
N LEU A 10 -22.84 -1.52 23.48
CA LEU A 10 -22.65 -2.36 22.31
C LEU A 10 -21.44 -1.92 21.48
N ASP A 11 -21.20 -0.63 21.38
CA ASP A 11 -20.02 -0.07 20.71
C ASP A 11 -18.72 -0.46 21.47
N GLU A 12 -18.72 -0.38 22.80
CA GLU A 12 -17.58 -0.81 23.61
C GLU A 12 -17.28 -2.32 23.48
N LEU A 13 -18.32 -3.15 23.40
CA LEU A 13 -18.16 -4.60 23.15
C LEU A 13 -17.61 -4.86 21.74
N GLY A 14 -18.08 -4.12 20.75
CA GLY A 14 -17.57 -4.18 19.39
C GLY A 14 -16.08 -3.84 19.32
N GLU A 15 -15.68 -2.72 19.93
CA GLU A 15 -14.27 -2.30 19.99
C GLU A 15 -13.39 -3.30 20.77
N ALA A 16 -13.90 -3.90 21.85
CA ALA A 16 -13.16 -4.92 22.61
C ALA A 16 -12.95 -6.20 21.79
N ARG A 17 -13.96 -6.61 21.02
CA ARG A 17 -13.85 -7.73 20.06
C ARG A 17 -12.80 -7.42 18.99
N ASP A 18 -12.88 -6.26 18.37
CA ASP A 18 -11.98 -5.85 17.30
C ASP A 18 -10.52 -5.81 17.76
N ARG A 19 -10.25 -5.30 18.96
CA ARG A 19 -8.90 -5.33 19.56
C ARG A 19 -8.36 -6.75 19.75
N ARG A 20 -9.21 -7.72 20.12
CA ARG A 20 -8.80 -9.13 20.24
C ARG A 20 -8.48 -9.73 18.87
N VAL A 21 -9.26 -9.39 17.84
CA VAL A 21 -8.98 -9.82 16.46
C VAL A 21 -7.68 -9.20 15.96
N GLU A 22 -7.43 -7.91 16.21
CA GLU A 22 -6.18 -7.22 15.87
C GLU A 22 -4.97 -7.88 16.54
N GLU A 23 -5.10 -8.25 17.83
CA GLU A 23 -4.03 -8.94 18.56
C GLU A 23 -3.76 -10.34 18.00
N LEU A 24 -4.80 -11.11 17.68
CA LEU A 24 -4.67 -12.42 17.06
C LEU A 24 -4.06 -12.30 15.66
N ALA A 25 -4.55 -11.38 14.84
CA ALA A 25 -4.04 -11.11 13.51
C ALA A 25 -2.54 -10.74 13.55
N ARG A 26 -2.13 -9.93 14.52
CA ARG A 26 -0.72 -9.60 14.72
C ARG A 26 0.13 -10.84 14.97
N ARG A 27 -0.33 -11.76 15.81
CA ARG A 27 0.41 -12.99 16.12
C ARG A 27 0.54 -13.94 14.94
N VAL A 28 -0.50 -14.01 14.10
CA VAL A 28 -0.62 -15.01 13.03
C VAL A 28 -0.20 -14.44 11.67
N LEU A 29 -0.63 -13.21 11.34
CA LEU A 29 -0.49 -12.65 9.99
C LEU A 29 0.67 -11.67 9.85
N LYS A 30 1.24 -11.16 10.95
CA LYS A 30 2.35 -10.21 10.86
C LYS A 30 3.56 -10.78 10.12
N GLY A 31 3.87 -12.05 10.33
CA GLY A 31 4.96 -12.73 9.61
C GLY A 31 4.75 -12.71 8.10
N VAL A 32 3.54 -13.06 7.66
CA VAL A 32 3.18 -13.04 6.23
C VAL A 32 3.24 -11.61 5.66
N TRP A 33 2.77 -10.63 6.42
CA TRP A 33 2.83 -9.22 6.01
C TRP A 33 4.28 -8.72 5.86
N SER A 34 5.14 -9.05 6.82
CA SER A 34 6.58 -8.72 6.77
C SER A 34 7.26 -9.39 5.58
N GLU A 35 6.96 -10.66 5.32
CA GLU A 35 7.49 -11.40 4.17
C GLU A 35 7.04 -10.78 2.83
N MET A 36 5.80 -10.29 2.73
CA MET A 36 5.35 -9.56 1.55
C MET A 36 6.16 -8.28 1.32
N HIS A 37 6.47 -7.51 2.37
CA HIS A 37 7.34 -6.34 2.29
C HIS A 37 8.75 -6.69 1.85
N GLU A 38 9.34 -7.74 2.45
CA GLU A 38 10.67 -8.23 2.12
C GLU A 38 10.75 -8.73 0.67
N ASN A 39 9.73 -9.47 0.21
CA ASN A 39 9.64 -9.94 -1.17
C ASN A 39 9.48 -8.78 -2.17
N ALA A 40 8.69 -7.77 -1.84
CA ALA A 40 8.57 -6.56 -2.65
C ALA A 40 9.90 -5.81 -2.75
N ALA A 41 10.61 -5.64 -1.64
CA ALA A 41 11.94 -5.04 -1.62
C ALA A 41 12.97 -5.91 -2.35
N GLY A 42 12.94 -7.23 -2.13
CA GLY A 42 13.81 -8.21 -2.78
C GLY A 42 13.65 -8.22 -4.31
N SER A 43 12.43 -8.04 -4.80
CA SER A 43 12.16 -7.97 -6.25
C SER A 43 12.87 -6.80 -6.95
N ALA A 44 13.26 -5.78 -6.18
CA ALA A 44 14.01 -4.61 -6.65
C ALA A 44 15.52 -4.81 -6.69
N GLN A 45 16.05 -5.90 -6.17
CA GLN A 45 17.48 -6.20 -6.19
C GLN A 45 17.96 -6.55 -7.61
N ALA A 46 19.27 -6.34 -7.85
CA ALA A 46 19.87 -6.63 -9.14
C ALA A 46 19.62 -8.08 -9.59
N GLY A 47 19.16 -8.26 -10.81
CA GLY A 47 18.80 -9.56 -11.38
C GLY A 47 17.42 -10.09 -11.00
N HIS A 48 16.66 -9.37 -10.15
CA HIS A 48 15.30 -9.75 -9.79
C HIS A 48 14.24 -9.04 -10.66
N GLY A 49 12.98 -9.46 -10.51
CA GLY A 49 11.91 -9.14 -11.44
C GLY A 49 11.72 -7.64 -11.73
N LEU A 50 11.65 -6.78 -10.70
CA LEU A 50 11.49 -5.33 -10.92
C LEU A 50 12.72 -4.70 -11.56
N ALA A 51 13.93 -5.13 -11.17
CA ALA A 51 15.16 -4.63 -11.76
C ALA A 51 15.27 -5.01 -13.25
N LEU A 52 14.91 -6.23 -13.62
CA LEU A 52 14.85 -6.69 -15.03
C LEU A 52 13.78 -5.91 -15.83
N LEU A 53 12.61 -5.69 -15.24
CA LEU A 53 11.55 -4.86 -15.86
C LEU A 53 12.07 -3.45 -16.15
N VAL A 54 12.69 -2.81 -15.16
CA VAL A 54 13.21 -1.44 -15.32
C VAL A 54 14.32 -1.37 -16.37
N GLN A 55 15.21 -2.37 -16.42
CA GLN A 55 16.22 -2.46 -17.49
C GLN A 55 15.57 -2.55 -18.87
N SER A 56 14.53 -3.38 -19.02
CA SER A 56 13.80 -3.53 -20.28
C SER A 56 13.09 -2.23 -20.69
N LEU A 57 12.47 -1.53 -19.73
CA LEU A 57 11.83 -0.22 -19.98
C LEU A 57 12.85 0.85 -20.37
N ALA A 58 14.01 0.88 -19.73
CA ALA A 58 15.09 1.81 -20.06
C ALA A 58 15.65 1.54 -21.47
N GLN A 59 15.83 0.28 -21.86
CA GLN A 59 16.22 -0.13 -23.21
C GLN A 59 15.17 0.27 -24.25
N LEU A 60 13.89 0.01 -23.98
CA LEU A 60 12.80 0.39 -24.86
C LEU A 60 12.78 1.91 -25.07
N ARG A 61 12.92 2.69 -23.99
CA ARG A 61 12.99 4.15 -24.09
C ARG A 61 14.18 4.62 -24.92
N GLY A 62 15.34 3.99 -24.74
CA GLY A 62 16.53 4.28 -25.55
C GLY A 62 16.31 3.99 -27.03
N ALA A 63 15.76 2.81 -27.35
CA ALA A 63 15.48 2.40 -28.72
C ALA A 63 14.45 3.31 -29.43
N THR A 64 13.46 3.80 -28.71
CA THR A 64 12.44 4.72 -29.24
C THR A 64 12.85 6.20 -29.16
N GLN A 65 14.02 6.51 -28.65
CA GLN A 65 14.48 7.88 -28.33
C GLN A 65 13.46 8.65 -27.48
N GLY A 66 12.79 7.94 -26.56
CA GLY A 66 11.75 8.51 -25.69
C GLY A 66 10.42 8.80 -26.41
N ARG A 67 10.30 8.48 -27.72
CA ARG A 67 9.06 8.67 -28.48
C ARG A 67 8.23 7.38 -28.45
N GLY A 68 6.93 7.52 -28.28
CA GLY A 68 5.98 6.44 -28.55
C GLY A 68 5.53 5.61 -27.37
N PHE A 69 5.99 5.85 -26.11
CA PHE A 69 5.34 5.22 -24.97
C PHE A 69 5.18 6.15 -23.78
N SER A 70 4.12 5.94 -23.04
CA SER A 70 3.84 6.62 -21.78
C SER A 70 3.63 5.56 -20.70
N LEU A 71 4.32 5.68 -19.57
CA LEU A 71 4.21 4.73 -18.47
C LEU A 71 3.19 5.24 -17.46
N HIS A 72 2.12 4.48 -17.28
CA HIS A 72 1.10 4.71 -16.27
C HIS A 72 1.11 3.55 -15.28
N LEU A 73 1.07 3.86 -14.00
CA LEU A 73 1.08 2.87 -12.94
C LEU A 73 -0.26 2.87 -12.20
N ALA A 74 -0.76 1.69 -11.87
CA ALA A 74 -1.92 1.52 -11.01
C ALA A 74 -1.64 0.43 -9.98
N GLY A 75 -1.92 0.71 -8.72
CA GLY A 75 -1.73 -0.22 -7.61
C GLY A 75 -2.92 -0.24 -6.66
N HIS A 76 -3.25 -1.41 -6.15
CA HIS A 76 -4.29 -1.60 -5.15
C HIS A 76 -3.69 -2.25 -3.91
N SER A 77 -4.05 -1.75 -2.73
CA SER A 77 -3.65 -2.32 -1.44
C SER A 77 -2.13 -2.50 -1.31
N ALA A 78 -1.62 -3.70 -1.07
CA ALA A 78 -0.20 -4.03 -1.00
C ALA A 78 0.57 -3.75 -2.31
N GLY A 79 -0.13 -3.62 -3.45
CA GLY A 79 0.47 -3.17 -4.71
C GLY A 79 1.14 -1.80 -4.61
N ALA A 80 0.71 -0.95 -3.68
CA ALA A 80 1.38 0.32 -3.40
C ALA A 80 2.82 0.12 -2.88
N ILE A 81 3.10 -0.95 -2.15
CA ILE A 81 4.45 -1.27 -1.66
C ILE A 81 5.34 -1.68 -2.84
N LEU A 82 4.86 -2.58 -3.69
CA LEU A 82 5.60 -3.03 -4.88
C LEU A 82 5.88 -1.86 -5.83
N LEU A 83 4.88 -1.02 -6.11
CA LEU A 83 5.05 0.16 -6.96
C LEU A 83 5.99 1.19 -6.34
N GLY A 84 6.03 1.35 -5.03
CA GLY A 84 6.99 2.22 -4.35
C GLY A 84 8.43 1.80 -4.63
N HIS A 85 8.75 0.51 -4.61
CA HIS A 85 10.06 0.00 -5.01
C HIS A 85 10.32 0.16 -6.51
N LEU A 86 9.29 -0.04 -7.35
CA LEU A 86 9.40 0.15 -8.80
C LEU A 86 9.72 1.61 -9.15
N VAL A 87 9.01 2.60 -8.60
CA VAL A 87 9.26 4.01 -8.93
C VAL A 87 10.64 4.48 -8.44
N ALA A 88 11.11 3.96 -7.31
CA ALA A 88 12.48 4.23 -6.86
C ALA A 88 13.53 3.69 -7.84
N LEU A 89 13.33 2.48 -8.39
CA LEU A 89 14.20 1.93 -9.43
C LEU A 89 14.11 2.69 -10.76
N LEU A 90 12.91 3.13 -11.16
CA LEU A 90 12.72 3.93 -12.38
C LEU A 90 13.43 5.29 -12.27
N ALA A 91 13.56 5.84 -11.06
CA ALA A 91 14.32 7.06 -10.80
C ALA A 91 15.84 6.86 -10.83
N ALA A 92 16.31 5.68 -10.42
CA ALA A 92 17.73 5.32 -10.42
C ALA A 92 17.91 3.89 -10.98
N PRO A 93 17.78 3.70 -12.32
CA PRO A 93 17.85 2.39 -12.92
C PRO A 93 19.23 1.71 -12.72
N PRO A 94 19.26 0.39 -12.55
CA PRO A 94 20.50 -0.36 -12.46
C PRO A 94 21.39 -0.18 -13.68
N GLY A 95 22.71 -0.21 -13.48
CA GLY A 95 23.69 -0.11 -14.58
C GLY A 95 23.87 1.33 -15.12
N GLY A 96 23.37 2.35 -14.42
CA GLY A 96 23.55 3.75 -14.81
C GLY A 96 22.71 4.19 -16.01
N ALA A 97 21.66 3.44 -16.34
CA ALA A 97 20.71 3.83 -17.39
C ALA A 97 19.96 5.12 -16.99
N ALA A 98 19.48 5.85 -18.01
CA ALA A 98 18.72 7.08 -17.77
C ALA A 98 17.39 6.78 -17.04
N PRO A 99 16.96 7.66 -16.10
CA PRO A 99 15.69 7.53 -15.40
C PRO A 99 14.50 7.43 -16.35
N VAL A 100 13.51 6.64 -16.00
CA VAL A 100 12.28 6.44 -16.81
C VAL A 100 11.15 7.24 -16.19
N ALA A 101 10.66 8.25 -16.90
CA ALA A 101 9.56 9.08 -16.40
C ALA A 101 8.24 8.29 -16.33
N VAL A 102 7.46 8.56 -15.29
CA VAL A 102 6.12 8.02 -15.07
C VAL A 102 5.09 9.11 -15.33
N ALA A 103 4.17 8.86 -16.25
CA ALA A 103 3.16 9.83 -16.64
C ALA A 103 2.04 9.98 -15.59
N SER A 104 1.69 8.90 -14.91
CA SER A 104 0.76 8.94 -13.77
C SER A 104 0.93 7.71 -12.87
N CYS A 105 0.57 7.86 -11.60
CA CYS A 105 0.47 6.76 -10.65
C CYS A 105 -0.86 6.87 -9.89
N THR A 106 -1.69 5.85 -10.00
CA THR A 106 -2.98 5.78 -9.30
C THR A 106 -2.92 4.68 -8.24
N LEU A 107 -3.20 5.03 -7.00
CA LEU A 107 -3.20 4.13 -5.87
C LEU A 107 -4.61 4.00 -5.28
N TYR A 108 -5.10 2.79 -5.18
CA TYR A 108 -6.40 2.45 -4.59
C TYR A 108 -6.20 1.77 -3.25
N ALA A 109 -6.79 2.32 -2.19
CA ALA A 109 -6.69 1.78 -0.82
C ALA A 109 -5.25 1.38 -0.47
N ALA A 110 -4.28 2.28 -0.67
CA ALA A 110 -2.85 2.00 -0.55
C ALA A 110 -2.49 1.49 0.85
N ALA A 111 -2.07 0.23 0.96
CA ALA A 111 -1.68 -0.39 2.21
C ALA A 111 -0.17 -0.25 2.46
N CYS A 112 0.32 0.99 2.52
CA CYS A 112 1.69 1.32 2.89
C CYS A 112 1.71 2.43 3.93
N SER A 113 2.77 2.50 4.75
CA SER A 113 2.91 3.57 5.72
C SER A 113 3.14 4.93 5.05
N VAL A 114 2.76 6.01 5.75
CA VAL A 114 3.02 7.38 5.29
C VAL A 114 4.51 7.60 5.09
N ARG A 115 5.35 7.08 5.98
CA ARG A 115 6.82 7.17 5.87
C ARG A 115 7.32 6.51 4.58
N PHE A 116 6.84 5.28 4.29
CA PHE A 116 7.18 4.59 3.04
C PHE A 116 6.76 5.42 1.82
N ALA A 117 5.54 5.98 1.83
CA ALA A 117 5.04 6.80 0.73
C ALA A 117 5.88 8.07 0.53
N LEU A 118 6.24 8.76 1.62
CA LEU A 118 7.11 9.93 1.57
C LEU A 118 8.50 9.59 1.02
N ASP A 119 9.10 8.47 1.45
CA ASP A 119 10.41 8.03 0.97
C ASP A 119 10.39 7.66 -0.52
N LYS A 120 9.46 6.79 -0.93
CA LYS A 120 9.46 6.20 -2.26
C LYS A 120 8.84 7.10 -3.33
N TYR A 121 7.64 7.60 -3.07
CA TYR A 121 6.88 8.36 -4.08
C TYR A 121 7.24 9.84 -4.11
N LEU A 122 7.42 10.47 -2.96
CA LEU A 122 7.67 11.92 -2.87
C LEU A 122 9.15 12.26 -2.69
N GLY A 123 9.97 11.29 -2.25
CA GLY A 123 11.41 11.44 -2.14
C GLY A 123 12.15 10.92 -3.38
N ALA A 124 12.41 9.61 -3.41
CA ALA A 124 13.25 8.97 -4.42
C ALA A 124 12.74 9.17 -5.85
N ALA A 125 11.41 9.13 -6.05
CA ALA A 125 10.79 9.22 -7.38
C ALA A 125 10.38 10.64 -7.81
N SER A 126 10.56 11.67 -6.99
CA SER A 126 10.01 13.02 -7.24
C SER A 126 10.44 13.65 -8.57
N ALA A 127 11.64 13.32 -9.06
CA ALA A 127 12.15 13.81 -10.34
C ALA A 127 11.47 13.18 -11.58
N ILE A 128 10.89 11.99 -11.45
CA ILE A 128 10.28 11.23 -12.55
C ILE A 128 8.77 11.09 -12.43
N LEU A 129 8.23 11.34 -11.23
CA LEU A 129 6.81 11.28 -10.89
C LEU A 129 6.48 12.45 -9.96
N PRO A 130 6.15 13.63 -10.50
CA PRO A 130 5.70 14.76 -9.71
C PRO A 130 4.44 14.41 -8.89
N SER A 131 4.31 14.99 -7.70
CA SER A 131 3.16 14.72 -6.82
C SER A 131 1.80 15.02 -7.47
N SER A 132 1.75 15.98 -8.39
CA SER A 132 0.55 16.30 -9.18
C SER A 132 0.10 15.18 -10.13
N GLN A 133 0.93 14.19 -10.38
CA GLN A 133 0.64 13.02 -11.20
C GLN A 133 0.30 11.77 -10.36
N ILE A 134 0.23 11.92 -9.05
CA ILE A 134 -0.18 10.85 -8.13
C ILE A 134 -1.62 11.07 -7.72
N ALA A 135 -2.48 10.07 -8.01
CA ALA A 135 -3.85 10.01 -7.53
C ALA A 135 -3.98 8.95 -6.44
N LEU A 136 -4.55 9.32 -5.30
CA LEU A 136 -4.83 8.42 -4.19
C LEU A 136 -6.34 8.32 -3.99
N HIS A 137 -6.87 7.12 -4.13
CA HIS A 137 -8.26 6.78 -3.88
C HIS A 137 -8.36 5.94 -2.61
N CYS A 138 -9.04 6.46 -1.61
CA CYS A 138 -9.30 5.77 -0.35
C CYS A 138 -10.73 6.04 0.10
N LEU A 139 -11.28 5.17 0.91
CA LEU A 139 -12.52 5.40 1.61
C LEU A 139 -12.30 6.48 2.69
N LYS A 140 -13.37 7.14 3.10
CA LYS A 140 -13.32 8.01 4.26
C LYS A 140 -13.22 7.16 5.53
N ASP A 141 -12.67 7.73 6.60
CA ASP A 141 -12.51 7.06 7.89
C ASP A 141 -13.81 6.42 8.41
N ARG A 142 -14.95 7.10 8.19
CA ARG A 142 -16.26 6.55 8.55
C ARG A 142 -16.61 5.31 7.74
N GLU A 143 -16.36 5.32 6.43
CA GLU A 143 -16.67 4.21 5.53
C GLU A 143 -15.77 3.00 5.83
N GLU A 144 -14.50 3.23 6.16
CA GLU A 144 -13.57 2.21 6.60
C GLU A 144 -13.99 1.56 7.95
N LYS A 145 -14.61 2.35 8.84
CA LYS A 145 -15.12 1.88 10.14
C LYS A 145 -16.49 1.20 10.05
N ASP A 146 -17.29 1.55 9.04
CA ASP A 146 -18.59 0.96 8.78
C ASP A 146 -18.50 -0.30 7.91
N ASP A 147 -17.29 -0.66 7.42
CA ASP A 147 -17.03 -1.88 6.69
C ASP A 147 -16.87 -3.08 7.66
N PHE A 148 -16.74 -4.27 7.14
CA PHE A 148 -16.48 -5.47 7.94
C PHE A 148 -15.63 -6.48 7.18
N LEU A 149 -14.74 -7.13 7.92
CA LEU A 149 -13.94 -8.22 7.39
C LEU A 149 -14.46 -9.54 7.95
N ALA A 150 -14.92 -10.39 7.05
CA ALA A 150 -15.48 -11.71 7.32
C ALA A 150 -16.66 -11.72 8.31
N GLY A 151 -17.71 -12.41 7.96
CA GLY A 151 -18.88 -12.61 8.81
C GLY A 151 -19.80 -13.68 8.23
N VAL A 152 -20.57 -14.34 9.07
CA VAL A 152 -21.63 -15.26 8.70
C VAL A 152 -22.94 -14.76 9.29
N ARG A 153 -23.91 -14.41 8.42
CA ARG A 153 -25.28 -14.06 8.81
C ARG A 153 -25.38 -13.04 9.96
N GLY A 154 -24.77 -11.85 9.78
CA GLY A 154 -24.89 -10.76 10.76
C GLY A 154 -23.95 -10.83 11.95
N LEU A 155 -23.08 -11.84 12.02
CA LEU A 155 -21.98 -11.88 12.98
C LEU A 155 -20.69 -11.46 12.27
N HIS A 156 -20.23 -10.24 12.53
CA HIS A 156 -18.99 -9.72 11.98
C HIS A 156 -17.83 -10.20 12.84
N LEU A 157 -16.81 -10.80 12.20
CA LEU A 157 -15.60 -11.22 12.91
C LEU A 157 -14.76 -10.00 13.29
N TYR A 158 -14.67 -9.04 12.39
CA TYR A 158 -14.00 -7.76 12.56
C TYR A 158 -14.89 -6.65 11.97
N GLY A 159 -15.15 -5.60 12.74
CA GLY A 159 -16.13 -4.55 12.41
C GLY A 159 -15.50 -3.33 11.71
N LYS A 160 -14.39 -3.53 10.99
CA LYS A 160 -13.69 -2.49 10.23
C LYS A 160 -13.09 -3.09 8.96
N SER A 161 -12.62 -2.25 8.06
CA SER A 161 -12.00 -2.69 6.80
C SER A 161 -10.68 -3.44 6.99
N LEU A 162 -10.25 -4.14 5.94
CA LEU A 162 -8.94 -4.78 5.89
C LEU A 162 -7.80 -3.77 6.05
N LEU A 163 -7.95 -2.56 5.51
CA LEU A 163 -6.93 -1.52 5.63
C LEU A 163 -6.73 -1.09 7.09
N TYR A 164 -7.82 -1.02 7.86
CA TYR A 164 -7.76 -0.81 9.30
C TYR A 164 -7.01 -1.92 10.03
N LEU A 165 -7.28 -3.19 9.67
CA LEU A 165 -6.58 -4.35 10.25
C LEU A 165 -5.09 -4.30 9.96
N VAL A 166 -4.70 -3.99 8.71
CA VAL A 166 -3.30 -3.81 8.31
C VAL A 166 -2.64 -2.73 9.16
N SER A 167 -3.24 -1.54 9.21
CA SER A 167 -2.68 -0.39 9.93
C SER A 167 -2.54 -0.64 11.44
N ARG A 168 -3.48 -1.36 12.06
CA ARG A 168 -3.50 -1.57 13.50
C ARG A 168 -2.77 -2.82 13.98
N ALA A 169 -2.74 -3.86 13.16
CA ALA A 169 -2.22 -5.16 13.56
C ALA A 169 -0.93 -5.55 12.85
N LEU A 170 -0.78 -5.21 11.57
CA LEU A 170 0.28 -5.77 10.75
C LEU A 170 1.43 -4.81 10.49
N ASP A 171 1.16 -3.50 10.37
CA ASP A 171 2.20 -2.49 10.19
C ASP A 171 2.97 -2.25 11.50
N ASP A 172 4.27 -1.94 11.39
CA ASP A 172 5.12 -1.60 12.53
C ASP A 172 4.91 -0.15 13.00
N GLU A 173 4.47 0.74 12.12
CA GLU A 173 4.15 2.14 12.42
C GLU A 173 2.71 2.29 12.90
N ARG A 174 2.42 1.74 14.09
CA ARG A 174 1.10 1.87 14.70
C ARG A 174 0.72 3.33 14.92
N LYS A 175 -0.45 3.73 14.44
CA LYS A 175 -1.17 4.85 15.06
C LYS A 175 -1.80 4.34 16.35
N MET A 176 -1.29 4.79 17.48
CA MET A 176 -1.98 4.68 18.77
C MET A 176 -3.18 5.60 18.79
#